data_ec75fa2039fffc26bdf3bf68b8e6123e
#
_entry.id   ec75fa2039fffc26bdf3bf68b8e6123e
#
_cell.length_a   1.000
_cell.length_b   1.000
_cell.length_c   1.000
_cell.angle_alpha   90.00
_cell.angle_beta   90.00
_cell.angle_gamma   90.00
#
_symmetry.space_group_name_H-M   'P 1'
#
loop_
_entity.id
_entity.type
_entity.pdbx_description
1 polymer ?
#
loop_
_entity_poly.entity_id
_entity_poly.type
_entity_poly.pdbx_seq_one_letter_code
_entity_poly.pdbx_strand_id
1 'polypeptide(L)'
;MWPNITWVFIATFMFATSLQTTNAKMTIENRNKLIHAMTTELFEPAFLPKGPDRLVVKISKNANHCYEDLRAIERLQAATINDLSNIIYLSDIRAIPNLDFLKELPRDELFSIFMPHHQRLASKLINLLMEVGDVDEMLQRAYCIRDKTNPGLFVYALSFVLVHRPDCRSLKMRSLAHIFPGNFIKSSELEVAQHQMTIDIINQKDETVVEQPFDFSGNDLDPEHWLSYFREDVFMNLHHWHWHIWYPFIDPKNASNIPVVDKDRRGELFYYMHQQVIARYNFERLSNRLPFVEPFDDLKNPIADGYYSKLNQGLGSKPWAGRPKNLQFQNLNRYEFKISVQDLLRWKNRILDAIIQGKVRKADNTEIELNANTGINILGNMVESSVLSVNKKFYGDLHNMMHVFTALSHDPDGRFNEDMGVMGETSTAMRDPAFYKVHAMVDNIFNSFKETLPPYTVPELNFPAVEVTSISLQSDQSDVLNKLETHWEKFTISLNRSLDFLGEPNGNHIVSIKTDRLQHVPFQYNIKAVLSPPKGENP
;
A
#
# COMPACT_ATOMS: atom_id res chain seq x y z
N MET A 1 21.73 -88.69 24.38
CA MET A 1 22.04 -87.78 23.31
C MET A 1 20.92 -86.76 23.26
N TRP A 2 21.18 -85.57 23.76
CA TRP A 2 20.24 -84.47 23.79
C TRP A 2 20.69 -83.50 22.71
N PRO A 3 19.78 -82.93 21.87
CA PRO A 3 20.14 -81.78 21.03
C PRO A 3 19.85 -80.50 21.70
N ASN A 4 20.76 -79.60 21.59
CA ASN A 4 20.73 -78.20 22.11
C ASN A 4 19.57 -77.42 21.54
N ILE A 5 18.77 -76.79 22.46
CA ILE A 5 17.80 -75.77 22.14
C ILE A 5 18.49 -74.41 22.35
N THR A 6 18.79 -73.76 21.25
CA THR A 6 19.33 -72.39 21.24
C THR A 6 18.15 -71.42 21.34
N TRP A 7 18.04 -70.72 22.46
CA TRP A 7 17.09 -69.61 22.62
C TRP A 7 17.62 -68.40 21.88
N VAL A 8 16.93 -67.99 20.80
CA VAL A 8 17.14 -66.70 20.14
C VAL A 8 16.34 -65.67 20.89
N PHE A 9 16.98 -64.81 21.67
CA PHE A 9 16.41 -63.61 22.20
C PHE A 9 16.24 -62.56 21.08
N ILE A 10 15.04 -62.41 20.57
CA ILE A 10 14.71 -61.24 19.73
C ILE A 10 14.52 -60.06 20.69
N ALA A 11 15.58 -59.28 20.84
CA ALA A 11 15.52 -57.96 21.45
C ALA A 11 14.78 -57.04 20.50
N THR A 12 13.50 -56.81 20.73
CA THR A 12 12.74 -55.76 20.07
C THR A 12 13.25 -54.41 20.61
N PHE A 13 14.22 -53.81 19.90
CA PHE A 13 14.54 -52.42 20.11
C PHE A 13 13.34 -51.60 19.67
N MET A 14 12.48 -51.20 20.60
CA MET A 14 11.62 -50.06 20.42
C MET A 14 12.53 -48.85 20.33
N PHE A 15 12.82 -48.41 19.12
CA PHE A 15 13.24 -47.05 18.88
C PHE A 15 12.07 -46.16 19.27
N ALA A 16 12.02 -45.74 20.53
CA ALA A 16 11.36 -44.54 20.87
C ALA A 16 12.11 -43.41 20.16
N THR A 17 11.72 -43.12 18.93
CA THR A 17 12.05 -41.84 18.34
C THR A 17 11.42 -40.77 19.23
N SER A 18 12.17 -40.30 20.22
CA SER A 18 11.93 -39.00 20.79
C SER A 18 12.02 -38.04 19.58
N LEU A 19 10.88 -37.65 19.08
CA LEU A 19 10.75 -36.46 18.27
C LEU A 19 11.25 -35.30 19.16
N GLN A 20 12.57 -35.13 19.25
CA GLN A 20 13.14 -33.84 19.53
C GLN A 20 12.61 -32.96 18.42
N THR A 21 11.61 -32.18 18.71
CA THR A 21 11.22 -31.02 17.92
C THR A 21 12.39 -30.05 18.00
N THR A 22 13.46 -30.35 17.24
CA THR A 22 14.41 -29.31 16.86
C THR A 22 13.55 -28.26 16.17
N ASN A 23 13.65 -27.01 16.57
CA ASN A 23 13.09 -25.84 15.90
C ASN A 23 13.64 -25.78 14.47
N ALA A 24 13.14 -26.66 13.59
CA ALA A 24 13.48 -26.60 12.19
C ALA A 24 12.88 -25.31 11.62
N LYS A 25 13.74 -24.44 11.09
CA LYS A 25 13.31 -23.19 10.45
C LYS A 25 12.29 -23.51 9.36
N MET A 26 11.24 -22.70 9.27
CA MET A 26 10.24 -22.84 8.22
C MET A 26 10.90 -22.66 6.84
N THR A 27 10.46 -23.47 5.87
CA THR A 27 10.85 -23.28 4.48
C THR A 27 10.25 -21.98 3.92
N ILE A 28 10.82 -21.44 2.83
CA ILE A 28 10.26 -20.27 2.14
C ILE A 28 8.82 -20.54 1.71
N GLU A 29 8.55 -21.75 1.24
CA GLU A 29 7.20 -22.16 0.85
C GLU A 29 6.22 -22.09 2.02
N ASN A 30 6.57 -22.64 3.17
CA ASN A 30 5.72 -22.61 4.36
C ASN A 30 5.52 -21.19 4.88
N ARG A 31 6.55 -20.34 4.82
CA ARG A 31 6.42 -18.91 5.16
C ARG A 31 5.44 -18.19 4.24
N ASN A 32 5.52 -18.43 2.93
CA ASN A 32 4.60 -17.85 1.95
C ASN A 32 3.17 -18.39 2.15
N LYS A 33 2.99 -19.68 2.43
CA LYS A 33 1.67 -20.24 2.79
C LYS A 33 1.09 -19.57 4.04
N LEU A 34 1.92 -19.34 5.07
CA LEU A 34 1.48 -18.66 6.29
C LEU A 34 1.09 -17.21 6.03
N ILE A 35 1.88 -16.47 5.24
CA ILE A 35 1.54 -15.10 4.83
C ILE A 35 0.22 -15.09 4.04
N HIS A 36 0.04 -16.04 3.13
CA HIS A 36 -1.20 -16.18 2.37
C HIS A 36 -2.39 -16.42 3.30
N ALA A 37 -2.29 -17.34 4.26
CA ALA A 37 -3.36 -17.60 5.22
C ALA A 37 -3.70 -16.38 6.08
N MET A 38 -2.68 -15.61 6.51
CA MET A 38 -2.90 -14.39 7.30
C MET A 38 -3.56 -13.25 6.51
N THR A 39 -3.43 -13.23 5.19
CA THR A 39 -3.96 -12.17 4.32
C THR A 39 -5.20 -12.59 3.54
N THR A 40 -5.79 -13.72 3.90
CA THR A 40 -6.99 -14.26 3.30
C THR A 40 -8.13 -14.17 4.31
N GLU A 41 -9.34 -13.84 3.85
CA GLU A 41 -10.56 -13.79 4.70
C GLU A 41 -10.32 -13.07 6.03
N LEU A 42 -9.84 -11.82 5.95
CA LEU A 42 -9.36 -11.07 7.13
C LEU A 42 -10.42 -10.81 8.20
N PHE A 43 -11.71 -10.86 7.87
CA PHE A 43 -12.80 -10.74 8.84
C PHE A 43 -13.19 -12.08 9.45
N GLU A 44 -12.81 -13.18 8.80
CA GLU A 44 -12.96 -14.52 9.34
C GLU A 44 -11.73 -14.91 10.17
N PRO A 45 -11.89 -15.77 11.18
CA PRO A 45 -10.76 -16.30 11.92
C PRO A 45 -9.77 -17.04 11.01
N ALA A 46 -8.47 -16.83 11.20
CA ALA A 46 -7.40 -17.41 10.37
C ALA A 46 -7.38 -18.94 10.30
N PHE A 47 -8.13 -19.58 11.16
CA PHE A 47 -8.18 -21.03 11.35
C PHE A 47 -9.36 -21.73 10.68
N LEU A 48 -10.23 -21.01 9.99
CA LEU A 48 -11.31 -21.58 9.20
C LEU A 48 -10.89 -21.64 7.72
N PRO A 49 -9.94 -22.52 7.37
CA PRO A 49 -9.46 -22.58 5.99
C PRO A 49 -10.54 -23.19 5.10
N LYS A 50 -10.85 -22.50 4.00
CA LYS A 50 -11.72 -23.00 2.94
C LYS A 50 -10.88 -23.37 1.72
N GLY A 51 -11.32 -24.39 0.97
CA GLY A 51 -10.73 -24.74 -0.33
C GLY A 51 -9.54 -25.68 -0.32
N PRO A 52 -8.99 -26.00 -1.52
CA PRO A 52 -7.99 -27.04 -1.72
C PRO A 52 -6.64 -26.73 -1.08
N ASP A 53 -6.29 -25.45 -0.94
CA ASP A 53 -5.03 -25.02 -0.31
C ASP A 53 -5.19 -24.83 1.20
N ARG A 54 -5.99 -25.63 1.84
CA ARG A 54 -6.18 -25.57 3.28
C ARG A 54 -4.84 -25.60 3.99
N LEU A 55 -4.58 -24.60 4.81
CA LEU A 55 -3.43 -24.60 5.69
C LEU A 55 -3.89 -24.97 7.09
N VAL A 56 -3.37 -26.09 7.61
CA VAL A 56 -3.58 -26.47 8.99
C VAL A 56 -2.44 -25.93 9.83
N VAL A 57 -2.73 -25.03 10.72
CA VAL A 57 -1.75 -24.52 11.66
C VAL A 57 -1.89 -25.31 12.96
N LYS A 58 -0.87 -26.09 13.33
CA LYS A 58 -0.76 -26.79 14.60
C LYS A 58 0.14 -26.02 15.55
N ILE A 59 -0.33 -25.84 16.77
CA ILE A 59 0.35 -25.06 17.78
C ILE A 59 0.97 -25.99 18.80
N SER A 60 2.21 -25.71 19.23
CA SER A 60 2.88 -26.47 20.28
C SER A 60 2.04 -26.54 21.55
N LYS A 61 2.04 -27.69 22.23
CA LYS A 61 1.29 -27.90 23.50
C LYS A 61 1.67 -26.92 24.61
N ASN A 62 2.86 -26.34 24.54
CA ASN A 62 3.40 -25.39 25.50
C ASN A 62 3.26 -23.93 25.05
N ALA A 63 2.59 -23.67 23.92
CA ALA A 63 2.42 -22.32 23.41
C ALA A 63 1.62 -21.46 24.39
N ASN A 64 2.20 -20.34 24.76
CA ASN A 64 1.65 -19.40 25.73
C ASN A 64 0.36 -18.73 25.27
N HIS A 65 -0.29 -18.02 26.18
CA HIS A 65 -1.60 -17.32 26.13
C HIS A 65 -2.05 -16.66 24.81
N CYS A 66 -1.18 -16.50 23.84
CA CYS A 66 -1.51 -16.01 22.52
C CYS A 66 -2.46 -16.94 21.74
N TYR A 67 -2.41 -18.22 22.06
CA TYR A 67 -3.11 -19.29 21.33
C TYR A 67 -4.25 -19.97 22.12
N GLU A 68 -4.64 -19.43 23.27
CA GLU A 68 -5.72 -20.06 24.08
C GLU A 68 -7.02 -20.18 23.28
N ASP A 69 -7.37 -19.13 22.51
CA ASP A 69 -8.53 -19.14 21.62
C ASP A 69 -8.34 -20.12 20.46
N LEU A 70 -7.11 -20.32 19.99
CA LEU A 70 -6.78 -21.20 18.88
C LEU A 70 -6.81 -22.69 19.27
N ARG A 71 -6.64 -23.06 20.54
CA ARG A 71 -6.77 -24.46 21.00
C ARG A 71 -8.18 -25.02 20.88
N ALA A 72 -9.20 -24.17 21.02
CA ALA A 72 -10.59 -24.58 20.79
C ALA A 72 -10.80 -24.98 19.33
N ILE A 73 -10.05 -24.35 18.44
CA ILE A 73 -10.07 -24.45 17.00
C ILE A 73 -9.27 -25.64 16.50
N GLU A 74 -8.10 -25.95 17.10
CA GLU A 74 -7.38 -27.21 16.82
C GLU A 74 -8.31 -28.43 17.01
N ARG A 75 -9.21 -28.39 17.99
CA ARG A 75 -10.19 -29.47 18.23
C ARG A 75 -11.22 -29.57 17.11
N LEU A 76 -11.63 -28.42 16.54
CA LEU A 76 -12.56 -28.38 15.40
C LEU A 76 -11.88 -28.81 14.11
N GLN A 77 -10.62 -28.41 13.91
CA GLN A 77 -9.83 -28.81 12.72
C GLN A 77 -9.46 -30.30 12.74
N ALA A 78 -9.09 -30.84 13.89
CA ALA A 78 -8.72 -32.25 14.03
C ALA A 78 -9.84 -33.22 13.65
N ALA A 79 -11.10 -32.80 13.75
CA ALA A 79 -12.26 -33.59 13.38
C ALA A 79 -12.54 -33.63 11.86
N THR A 80 -11.92 -32.77 11.06
CA THR A 80 -12.30 -32.57 9.64
C THR A 80 -11.18 -32.83 8.62
N ILE A 81 -9.93 -33.10 9.03
CA ILE A 81 -8.79 -33.12 8.12
C ILE A 81 -8.14 -34.48 8.01
N ASN A 82 -8.27 -35.07 6.81
CA ASN A 82 -7.59 -36.33 6.45
C ASN A 82 -6.27 -36.12 5.68
N ASP A 83 -5.91 -34.88 5.30
CA ASP A 83 -4.72 -34.57 4.52
C ASP A 83 -3.66 -33.88 5.37
N LEU A 84 -2.49 -34.51 5.50
CA LEU A 84 -1.37 -34.05 6.32
C LEU A 84 -0.35 -33.19 5.52
N SER A 85 -0.56 -32.95 4.23
CA SER A 85 0.43 -32.32 3.36
C SER A 85 0.60 -30.82 3.58
N ASN A 86 -0.40 -30.16 4.19
CA ASN A 86 -0.44 -28.70 4.39
C ASN A 86 -0.44 -28.28 5.87
N ILE A 87 0.34 -28.98 6.71
CA ILE A 87 0.43 -28.63 8.13
C ILE A 87 1.64 -27.72 8.38
N ILE A 88 1.42 -26.58 9.01
CA ILE A 88 2.47 -25.74 9.58
C ILE A 88 2.44 -25.88 11.12
N TYR A 89 3.60 -26.19 11.68
CA TYR A 89 3.77 -26.22 13.13
C TYR A 89 4.30 -24.87 13.60
N LEU A 90 3.57 -24.21 14.51
CA LEU A 90 4.05 -23.03 15.20
C LEU A 90 4.71 -23.49 16.52
N SER A 91 5.94 -23.06 16.71
CA SER A 91 6.68 -23.29 17.95
C SER A 91 6.27 -22.30 19.03
N ASP A 92 6.79 -22.48 20.24
CA ASP A 92 6.57 -21.54 21.32
C ASP A 92 7.12 -20.16 20.96
N ILE A 93 6.27 -19.15 21.06
CA ILE A 93 6.65 -17.76 20.88
C ILE A 93 7.04 -17.17 22.23
N ARG A 94 8.06 -16.30 22.23
CA ARG A 94 8.33 -15.48 23.39
C ARG A 94 7.08 -14.70 23.77
N ALA A 95 6.86 -14.48 25.07
CA ALA A 95 5.71 -13.72 25.54
C ALA A 95 5.58 -12.39 24.76
N ILE A 96 4.43 -12.20 24.14
CA ILE A 96 4.13 -10.96 23.43
C ILE A 96 3.81 -9.90 24.50
N PRO A 97 4.39 -8.70 24.41
CA PRO A 97 4.06 -7.61 25.33
C PRO A 97 2.57 -7.23 25.24
N ASN A 98 2.12 -6.37 26.14
CA ASN A 98 0.74 -5.90 26.20
C ASN A 98 0.21 -5.47 24.82
N LEU A 99 -0.90 -6.11 24.39
CA LEU A 99 -1.57 -5.88 23.09
C LEU A 99 -2.83 -4.99 23.23
N ASP A 100 -3.05 -4.36 24.38
CA ASP A 100 -4.27 -3.55 24.60
C ASP A 100 -4.42 -2.41 23.59
N PHE A 101 -3.31 -1.89 23.06
CA PHE A 101 -3.35 -0.86 22.03
C PHE A 101 -4.04 -1.31 20.71
N LEU A 102 -4.12 -2.62 20.44
CA LEU A 102 -4.82 -3.14 19.27
C LEU A 102 -6.34 -2.94 19.35
N LYS A 103 -6.87 -2.79 20.57
CA LYS A 103 -8.29 -2.53 20.82
C LYS A 103 -8.68 -1.07 20.55
N GLU A 104 -7.70 -0.17 20.44
CA GLU A 104 -7.92 1.25 20.19
C GLU A 104 -8.47 1.53 18.78
N LEU A 105 -8.34 0.57 17.85
CA LEU A 105 -8.96 0.62 16.53
C LEU A 105 -9.79 -0.65 16.30
N PRO A 106 -11.12 -0.59 16.40
CA PRO A 106 -12.03 -1.70 16.15
C PRO A 106 -11.82 -2.35 14.78
N ARG A 107 -12.14 -3.64 14.67
CA ARG A 107 -11.91 -4.41 13.44
C ARG A 107 -12.77 -3.95 12.26
N ASP A 108 -13.93 -3.36 12.52
CA ASP A 108 -14.91 -2.86 11.55
C ASP A 108 -14.74 -1.37 11.22
N GLU A 109 -13.76 -0.71 11.83
CA GLU A 109 -13.44 0.68 11.53
C GLU A 109 -12.42 0.79 10.39
N LEU A 110 -12.48 1.91 9.65
CA LEU A 110 -11.54 2.22 8.58
C LEU A 110 -10.17 2.59 9.15
N PHE A 111 -9.13 1.87 8.73
CA PHE A 111 -7.75 2.30 8.95
C PHE A 111 -7.33 3.31 7.88
N SER A 112 -6.72 4.42 8.30
CA SER A 112 -6.10 5.41 7.42
C SER A 112 -4.75 5.83 7.96
N ILE A 113 -3.70 5.70 7.15
CA ILE A 113 -2.35 6.12 7.55
C ILE A 113 -2.21 7.65 7.66
N PHE A 114 -3.16 8.42 7.13
CA PHE A 114 -3.18 9.87 7.29
C PHE A 114 -3.71 10.33 8.67
N MET A 115 -4.33 9.42 9.43
CA MET A 115 -4.82 9.71 10.78
C MET A 115 -3.68 9.57 11.81
N PRO A 116 -3.35 10.63 12.60
CA PRO A 116 -2.25 10.58 13.56
C PRO A 116 -2.39 9.47 14.61
N HIS A 117 -3.61 9.17 15.06
CA HIS A 117 -3.86 8.05 15.96
C HIS A 117 -3.47 6.71 15.30
N HIS A 118 -3.91 6.48 14.07
CA HIS A 118 -3.59 5.25 13.33
C HIS A 118 -2.10 5.14 12.99
N GLN A 119 -1.40 6.26 12.75
CA GLN A 119 0.06 6.30 12.60
C GLN A 119 0.77 5.78 13.86
N ARG A 120 0.29 6.19 15.04
CA ARG A 120 0.86 5.72 16.32
C ARG A 120 0.63 4.21 16.50
N LEU A 121 -0.57 3.71 16.18
CA LEU A 121 -0.88 2.27 16.24
C LEU A 121 -0.04 1.48 15.23
N ALA A 122 0.07 1.96 14.00
CA ALA A 122 0.90 1.33 12.96
C ALA A 122 2.36 1.26 13.40
N SER A 123 2.92 2.35 13.92
CA SER A 123 4.30 2.37 14.43
C SER A 123 4.51 1.37 15.58
N LYS A 124 3.57 1.30 16.54
CA LYS A 124 3.63 0.31 17.64
C LYS A 124 3.59 -1.13 17.11
N LEU A 125 2.68 -1.43 16.18
CA LEU A 125 2.53 -2.77 15.62
C LEU A 125 3.74 -3.17 14.77
N ILE A 126 4.24 -2.27 13.93
CA ILE A 126 5.45 -2.49 13.13
C ILE A 126 6.64 -2.75 14.04
N ASN A 127 6.84 -1.93 15.07
CA ASN A 127 7.93 -2.12 16.02
C ASN A 127 7.84 -3.48 16.71
N LEU A 128 6.64 -3.90 17.13
CA LEU A 128 6.38 -5.21 17.71
C LEU A 128 6.81 -6.37 16.80
N LEU A 129 6.64 -6.24 15.48
CA LEU A 129 7.02 -7.24 14.49
C LEU A 129 8.50 -7.12 14.06
N MET A 130 9.07 -5.92 14.11
CA MET A 130 10.47 -5.66 13.72
C MET A 130 11.48 -6.05 14.78
N GLU A 131 11.11 -6.03 16.07
CA GLU A 131 12.03 -6.26 17.21
C GLU A 131 12.46 -7.72 17.40
N VAL A 132 11.76 -8.67 16.76
CA VAL A 132 12.06 -10.10 16.90
C VAL A 132 13.29 -10.52 16.12
N GLY A 133 13.98 -11.56 16.62
CA GLY A 133 15.29 -11.96 16.13
C GLY A 133 15.32 -12.57 14.72
N ASP A 134 14.26 -13.30 14.33
CA ASP A 134 14.20 -13.97 13.04
C ASP A 134 12.80 -13.90 12.40
N VAL A 135 12.75 -14.25 11.11
CA VAL A 135 11.54 -14.19 10.30
C VAL A 135 10.48 -15.19 10.74
N ASP A 136 10.85 -16.35 11.28
CA ASP A 136 9.88 -17.36 11.71
C ASP A 136 9.15 -16.90 12.96
N GLU A 137 9.87 -16.33 13.93
CA GLU A 137 9.26 -15.72 15.12
C GLU A 137 8.36 -14.53 14.73
N MET A 138 8.79 -13.71 13.78
CA MET A 138 7.99 -12.59 13.28
C MET A 138 6.67 -13.05 12.67
N LEU A 139 6.72 -14.06 11.78
CA LEU A 139 5.52 -14.59 11.13
C LEU A 139 4.57 -15.27 12.14
N GLN A 140 5.12 -16.01 13.10
CA GLN A 140 4.33 -16.62 14.17
C GLN A 140 3.66 -15.56 15.04
N ARG A 141 4.39 -14.49 15.40
CA ARG A 141 3.85 -13.36 16.16
C ARG A 141 2.74 -12.66 15.38
N ALA A 142 2.95 -12.41 14.08
CA ALA A 142 1.94 -11.82 13.20
C ALA A 142 0.68 -12.68 13.13
N TYR A 143 0.82 -14.00 12.97
CA TYR A 143 -0.30 -14.94 12.97
C TYR A 143 -1.13 -14.86 14.26
N CYS A 144 -0.45 -14.76 15.39
CA CYS A 144 -1.04 -14.69 16.70
C CYS A 144 -1.90 -13.45 16.95
N ILE A 145 -1.49 -12.31 16.40
CA ILE A 145 -2.17 -11.03 16.63
C ILE A 145 -3.18 -10.68 15.53
N ARG A 146 -3.18 -11.41 14.42
CA ARG A 146 -3.99 -11.13 13.24
C ARG A 146 -5.48 -10.94 13.58
N ASP A 147 -6.07 -11.88 14.31
CA ASP A 147 -7.50 -11.89 14.60
C ASP A 147 -7.90 -10.85 15.67
N LYS A 148 -6.92 -10.28 16.37
CA LYS A 148 -7.11 -9.23 17.39
C LYS A 148 -6.85 -7.83 16.84
N THR A 149 -6.39 -7.73 15.59
CA THR A 149 -5.97 -6.47 14.96
C THR A 149 -6.99 -6.04 13.91
N ASN A 150 -7.19 -4.75 13.78
CA ASN A 150 -7.92 -4.19 12.63
C ASN A 150 -7.29 -4.67 11.32
N PRO A 151 -8.07 -5.19 10.35
CA PRO A 151 -7.55 -5.75 9.11
C PRO A 151 -6.67 -4.81 8.29
N GLY A 152 -7.07 -3.54 8.14
CA GLY A 152 -6.29 -2.54 7.42
C GLY A 152 -4.95 -2.24 8.10
N LEU A 153 -4.97 -2.04 9.41
CA LEU A 153 -3.78 -1.85 10.23
C LEU A 153 -2.84 -3.06 10.15
N PHE A 154 -3.38 -4.28 10.22
CA PHE A 154 -2.61 -5.52 10.14
C PHE A 154 -1.90 -5.66 8.79
N VAL A 155 -2.64 -5.50 7.68
CA VAL A 155 -2.09 -5.62 6.32
C VAL A 155 -1.05 -4.55 6.06
N TYR A 156 -1.28 -3.30 6.50
CA TYR A 156 -0.31 -2.22 6.40
C TYR A 156 1.00 -2.58 7.14
N ALA A 157 0.90 -2.98 8.41
CA ALA A 157 2.06 -3.30 9.23
C ALA A 157 2.83 -4.53 8.71
N LEU A 158 2.12 -5.60 8.32
CA LEU A 158 2.75 -6.79 7.75
C LEU A 158 3.46 -6.47 6.43
N SER A 159 2.82 -5.72 5.52
CA SER A 159 3.42 -5.28 4.25
C SER A 159 4.67 -4.46 4.48
N PHE A 160 4.61 -3.53 5.43
CA PHE A 160 5.77 -2.73 5.82
C PHE A 160 6.93 -3.60 6.28
N VAL A 161 6.69 -4.53 7.20
CA VAL A 161 7.72 -5.41 7.78
C VAL A 161 8.34 -6.31 6.71
N LEU A 162 7.52 -6.92 5.83
CA LEU A 162 8.01 -7.77 4.74
C LEU A 162 8.91 -7.01 3.76
N VAL A 163 8.64 -5.73 3.53
CA VAL A 163 9.43 -4.88 2.62
C VAL A 163 10.75 -4.42 3.26
N HIS A 164 10.75 -4.13 4.57
CA HIS A 164 11.88 -3.46 5.22
C HIS A 164 12.82 -4.40 5.99
N ARG A 165 12.39 -5.63 6.29
CA ARG A 165 13.28 -6.63 6.92
C ARG A 165 14.14 -7.33 5.86
N PRO A 166 15.49 -7.34 6.02
CA PRO A 166 16.38 -8.00 5.05
C PRO A 166 16.13 -9.50 4.91
N ASP A 167 15.72 -10.18 5.99
CA ASP A 167 15.44 -11.62 6.01
C ASP A 167 14.08 -12.00 5.39
N CYS A 168 13.27 -11.00 4.99
CA CYS A 168 11.99 -11.19 4.30
C CYS A 168 12.07 -11.03 2.77
N ARG A 169 13.21 -10.70 2.18
CA ARG A 169 13.36 -10.37 0.73
C ARG A 169 12.85 -11.45 -0.23
N SER A 170 12.87 -12.71 0.17
CA SER A 170 12.38 -13.84 -0.66
C SER A 170 10.90 -14.13 -0.46
N LEU A 171 10.24 -13.46 0.48
CA LEU A 171 8.85 -13.70 0.81
C LEU A 171 7.92 -12.92 -0.13
N LYS A 172 6.75 -13.48 -0.39
CA LYS A 172 5.75 -12.90 -1.28
C LYS A 172 4.48 -12.60 -0.52
N MET A 173 3.98 -11.39 -0.69
CA MET A 173 2.64 -10.98 -0.24
C MET A 173 1.69 -10.92 -1.43
N ARG A 174 0.42 -11.19 -1.20
CA ARG A 174 -0.62 -10.96 -2.21
C ARG A 174 -0.73 -9.46 -2.51
N SER A 175 -1.09 -9.13 -3.74
CA SER A 175 -1.45 -7.76 -4.09
C SER A 175 -2.59 -7.25 -3.21
N LEU A 176 -2.55 -5.98 -2.85
CA LEU A 176 -3.63 -5.35 -2.09
C LEU A 176 -5.00 -5.47 -2.79
N ALA A 177 -5.01 -5.46 -4.13
CA ALA A 177 -6.24 -5.67 -4.90
C ALA A 177 -6.85 -7.07 -4.71
N HIS A 178 -6.04 -8.07 -4.37
CA HIS A 178 -6.54 -9.39 -4.00
C HIS A 178 -6.95 -9.48 -2.52
N ILE A 179 -6.37 -8.64 -1.66
CA ILE A 179 -6.66 -8.63 -0.22
C ILE A 179 -7.89 -7.79 0.08
N PHE A 180 -7.97 -6.60 -0.51
CA PHE A 180 -9.05 -5.63 -0.38
C PHE A 180 -9.64 -5.25 -1.74
N PRO A 181 -10.31 -6.17 -2.44
CA PRO A 181 -10.85 -5.88 -3.78
C PRO A 181 -11.84 -4.71 -3.77
N GLY A 182 -12.56 -4.48 -2.69
CA GLY A 182 -13.49 -3.36 -2.54
C GLY A 182 -12.86 -1.96 -2.67
N ASN A 183 -11.52 -1.83 -2.50
CA ASN A 183 -10.82 -0.57 -2.76
C ASN A 183 -10.56 -0.32 -4.26
N PHE A 184 -10.77 -1.30 -5.12
CA PHE A 184 -10.42 -1.25 -6.54
C PHE A 184 -11.59 -1.54 -7.47
N ILE A 185 -12.50 -2.42 -7.05
CA ILE A 185 -13.63 -2.92 -7.82
C ILE A 185 -14.92 -2.31 -7.26
N LYS A 186 -15.79 -1.85 -8.14
CA LYS A 186 -17.10 -1.31 -7.74
C LYS A 186 -17.91 -2.37 -6.98
N SER A 187 -18.67 -1.93 -5.99
CA SER A 187 -19.51 -2.83 -5.19
C SER A 187 -20.52 -3.60 -6.04
N SER A 188 -21.11 -2.95 -7.05
CA SER A 188 -22.02 -3.61 -7.99
C SER A 188 -21.39 -4.79 -8.72
N GLU A 189 -20.11 -4.68 -9.09
CA GLU A 189 -19.40 -5.74 -9.80
C GLU A 189 -19.05 -6.91 -8.88
N LEU A 190 -18.77 -6.62 -7.62
CA LEU A 190 -18.57 -7.66 -6.59
C LEU A 190 -19.88 -8.42 -6.32
N GLU A 191 -21.01 -7.73 -6.28
CA GLU A 191 -22.33 -8.34 -6.15
C GLU A 191 -22.68 -9.21 -7.38
N VAL A 192 -22.37 -8.72 -8.60
CA VAL A 192 -22.52 -9.51 -9.84
C VAL A 192 -21.67 -10.77 -9.78
N ALA A 193 -20.42 -10.67 -9.32
CA ALA A 193 -19.53 -11.82 -9.20
C ALA A 193 -20.07 -12.86 -8.19
N GLN A 194 -20.59 -12.42 -7.06
CA GLN A 194 -21.22 -13.28 -6.06
C GLN A 194 -22.47 -13.99 -6.61
N HIS A 195 -23.33 -13.25 -7.28
CA HIS A 195 -24.54 -13.81 -7.88
C HIS A 195 -24.21 -14.81 -9.01
N GLN A 196 -23.32 -14.44 -9.92
CA GLN A 196 -22.89 -15.31 -11.02
C GLN A 196 -22.21 -16.58 -10.51
N MET A 197 -21.38 -16.49 -9.48
CA MET A 197 -20.78 -17.65 -8.83
C MET A 197 -21.85 -18.64 -8.36
N THR A 198 -22.91 -18.16 -7.71
CA THR A 198 -24.01 -19.01 -7.26
C THR A 198 -24.67 -19.77 -8.41
N ILE A 199 -24.91 -19.08 -9.54
CA ILE A 199 -25.48 -19.68 -10.74
C ILE A 199 -24.52 -20.73 -11.35
N ASP A 200 -23.24 -20.41 -11.43
CA ASP A 200 -22.23 -21.27 -12.04
C ASP A 200 -21.99 -22.53 -11.20
N ILE A 201 -22.01 -22.44 -9.87
CA ILE A 201 -21.97 -23.61 -8.96
C ILE A 201 -23.18 -24.52 -9.19
N ILE A 202 -24.40 -23.97 -9.29
CA ILE A 202 -25.62 -24.74 -9.58
C ILE A 202 -25.49 -25.46 -10.93
N ASN A 203 -24.87 -24.81 -11.91
CA ASN A 203 -24.63 -25.36 -13.24
C ASN A 203 -23.37 -26.24 -13.32
N GLN A 204 -22.75 -26.58 -12.19
CA GLN A 204 -21.57 -27.45 -12.09
C GLN A 204 -20.34 -26.95 -12.88
N LYS A 205 -20.18 -25.63 -12.98
CA LYS A 205 -18.94 -25.02 -13.50
C LYS A 205 -17.88 -24.94 -12.42
N ASP A 206 -16.62 -25.00 -12.80
CA ASP A 206 -15.47 -24.95 -11.90
C ASP A 206 -15.02 -23.51 -11.60
N GLU A 207 -15.40 -22.55 -12.45
CA GLU A 207 -14.97 -21.16 -12.33
C GLU A 207 -16.08 -20.17 -12.72
N THR A 208 -15.98 -18.98 -12.13
CA THR A 208 -16.76 -17.79 -12.51
C THR A 208 -15.79 -16.69 -12.89
N VAL A 209 -15.94 -16.17 -14.10
CA VAL A 209 -15.20 -15.02 -14.59
C VAL A 209 -16.18 -13.91 -14.96
N VAL A 210 -16.10 -12.79 -14.24
CA VAL A 210 -16.92 -11.60 -14.54
C VAL A 210 -16.05 -10.57 -15.24
N GLU A 211 -16.53 -10.02 -16.33
CA GLU A 211 -15.88 -8.90 -17.00
C GLU A 211 -16.47 -7.59 -16.46
N GLN A 212 -15.61 -6.75 -15.88
CA GLN A 212 -16.02 -5.41 -15.48
C GLN A 212 -16.31 -4.60 -16.75
N PRO A 213 -17.49 -3.96 -16.84
CA PRO A 213 -17.77 -3.07 -17.96
C PRO A 213 -16.76 -1.93 -17.99
N PHE A 214 -16.43 -1.48 -19.20
CA PHE A 214 -15.61 -0.29 -19.43
C PHE A 214 -16.44 0.97 -19.09
N ASP A 215 -16.78 1.07 -17.82
CA ASP A 215 -17.62 2.10 -17.23
C ASP A 215 -16.95 2.59 -15.94
N PHE A 216 -16.59 3.85 -15.93
CA PHE A 216 -15.93 4.51 -14.81
C PHE A 216 -16.95 5.25 -13.94
N SER A 217 -16.52 5.60 -12.71
CA SER A 217 -17.29 6.47 -11.85
C SER A 217 -17.28 7.90 -12.40
N GLY A 218 -18.36 8.60 -12.27
CA GLY A 218 -18.45 10.00 -12.72
C GLY A 218 -19.66 10.29 -13.58
N ASN A 219 -19.72 11.53 -14.04
CA ASN A 219 -20.80 12.05 -14.86
C ASN A 219 -20.20 12.47 -16.21
N ASP A 220 -20.76 11.99 -17.31
CA ASP A 220 -20.32 12.26 -18.68
C ASP A 220 -20.29 13.77 -19.00
N LEU A 221 -21.06 14.57 -18.27
CA LEU A 221 -21.07 16.03 -18.40
C LEU A 221 -19.92 16.71 -17.65
N ASP A 222 -19.17 15.96 -16.85
CA ASP A 222 -18.00 16.48 -16.12
C ASP A 222 -16.73 16.24 -16.94
N PRO A 223 -15.94 17.28 -17.28
CA PRO A 223 -14.69 17.09 -18.03
C PRO A 223 -13.72 16.09 -17.37
N GLU A 224 -13.72 15.98 -16.03
CA GLU A 224 -12.90 15.01 -15.30
C GLU A 224 -13.32 13.55 -15.56
N HIS A 225 -14.53 13.28 -16.05
CA HIS A 225 -14.96 11.94 -16.43
C HIS A 225 -14.06 11.32 -17.50
N TRP A 226 -13.62 12.10 -18.48
CA TRP A 226 -12.75 11.63 -19.56
C TRP A 226 -11.39 11.11 -19.09
N LEU A 227 -10.99 11.45 -17.86
CA LEU A 227 -9.74 11.03 -17.25
C LEU A 227 -9.92 9.89 -16.23
N SER A 228 -11.16 9.41 -16.04
CA SER A 228 -11.47 8.37 -15.06
C SER A 228 -10.68 7.09 -15.32
N TYR A 229 -10.45 6.72 -16.59
CA TYR A 229 -9.65 5.55 -16.94
C TYR A 229 -8.23 5.59 -16.35
N PHE A 230 -7.63 6.76 -16.23
CA PHE A 230 -6.32 6.95 -15.63
C PHE A 230 -6.41 6.98 -14.11
N ARG A 231 -7.33 7.78 -13.56
CA ARG A 231 -7.47 7.95 -12.12
C ARG A 231 -7.94 6.68 -11.41
N GLU A 232 -8.81 5.90 -12.04
CA GLU A 232 -9.41 4.69 -11.48
C GLU A 232 -8.65 3.41 -11.86
N ASP A 233 -7.52 3.53 -12.56
CA ASP A 233 -6.65 2.39 -12.87
C ASP A 233 -6.16 1.71 -11.59
N VAL A 234 -6.29 0.39 -11.54
CA VAL A 234 -5.91 -0.42 -10.37
C VAL A 234 -4.43 -0.29 -10.05
N PHE A 235 -3.58 -0.28 -11.09
CA PHE A 235 -2.12 -0.26 -10.89
C PHE A 235 -1.61 1.12 -10.47
N MET A 236 -2.23 2.21 -10.95
CA MET A 236 -1.91 3.55 -10.49
C MET A 236 -2.20 3.71 -9.00
N ASN A 237 -3.34 3.22 -8.54
CA ASN A 237 -3.70 3.26 -7.13
C ASN A 237 -2.85 2.29 -6.29
N LEU A 238 -2.52 1.10 -6.79
CA LEU A 238 -1.56 0.18 -6.16
C LEU A 238 -0.16 0.79 -6.08
N HIS A 239 0.30 1.48 -7.12
CA HIS A 239 1.59 2.16 -7.13
C HIS A 239 1.68 3.19 -6.00
N HIS A 240 0.66 4.02 -5.81
CA HIS A 240 0.62 5.03 -4.75
C HIS A 240 0.66 4.37 -3.36
N TRP A 241 -0.10 3.29 -3.14
CA TRP A 241 -0.06 2.53 -1.89
C TRP A 241 1.33 1.93 -1.63
N HIS A 242 1.93 1.27 -2.64
CA HIS A 242 3.28 0.71 -2.52
C HIS A 242 4.33 1.79 -2.24
N TRP A 243 4.19 2.97 -2.83
CA TRP A 243 5.06 4.10 -2.55
C TRP A 243 5.07 4.43 -1.06
N HIS A 244 3.89 4.58 -0.43
CA HIS A 244 3.79 4.91 0.99
C HIS A 244 4.20 3.76 1.92
N ILE A 245 4.19 2.51 1.46
CA ILE A 245 4.81 1.38 2.17
C ILE A 245 6.33 1.47 2.08
N TRP A 246 6.87 1.75 0.90
CA TRP A 246 8.32 1.79 0.66
C TRP A 246 8.99 3.04 1.23
N TYR A 247 8.35 4.20 1.12
CA TYR A 247 8.78 5.49 1.64
C TYR A 247 7.79 6.03 2.68
N PRO A 248 7.71 5.40 3.87
CA PRO A 248 6.76 5.79 4.89
C PRO A 248 7.11 7.16 5.47
N PHE A 249 6.11 7.84 6.03
CA PHE A 249 6.28 9.11 6.74
C PHE A 249 6.09 8.98 8.26
N ILE A 250 5.79 7.75 8.74
CA ILE A 250 5.66 7.40 10.17
C ILE A 250 7.02 6.98 10.76
N ASP A 251 7.10 6.80 12.07
CA ASP A 251 8.34 6.50 12.81
C ASP A 251 8.43 5.05 13.33
N PRO A 252 8.46 4.03 12.50
CA PRO A 252 8.88 2.72 12.92
C PRO A 252 10.40 2.65 12.97
N LYS A 253 10.92 1.91 13.96
CA LYS A 253 12.35 1.71 14.15
C LYS A 253 12.71 0.27 13.79
N ASN A 254 13.92 0.07 13.27
CA ASN A 254 14.45 -1.28 13.12
C ASN A 254 14.90 -1.87 14.48
N ALA A 255 15.32 -3.13 14.49
CA ALA A 255 15.81 -3.81 15.70
C ALA A 255 16.99 -3.09 16.40
N SER A 256 17.70 -2.21 15.71
CA SER A 256 18.78 -1.36 16.24
C SER A 256 18.31 0.03 16.67
N ASN A 257 16.99 0.25 16.75
CA ASN A 257 16.36 1.53 17.08
C ASN A 257 16.65 2.68 16.07
N ILE A 258 17.04 2.32 14.85
CA ILE A 258 17.30 3.28 13.76
C ILE A 258 15.99 3.51 12.99
N PRO A 259 15.60 4.76 12.72
CA PRO A 259 14.42 5.05 11.89
C PRO A 259 14.54 4.40 10.51
N VAL A 260 13.55 3.58 10.13
CA VAL A 260 13.51 2.92 8.80
C VAL A 260 13.20 3.92 7.70
N VAL A 261 12.61 5.04 8.06
CA VAL A 261 12.20 6.11 7.16
C VAL A 261 13.39 6.91 6.61
N ASP A 262 14.54 6.93 7.33
CA ASP A 262 15.73 7.67 6.90
C ASP A 262 16.45 6.96 5.74
N LYS A 263 15.95 7.24 4.53
CA LYS A 263 16.52 6.75 3.28
C LYS A 263 17.13 7.91 2.50
N ASP A 264 18.16 7.59 1.70
CA ASP A 264 18.84 8.57 0.86
C ASP A 264 17.85 9.36 0.01
N ARG A 265 17.94 10.68 0.11
CA ARG A 265 17.14 11.65 -0.65
C ARG A 265 15.62 11.42 -0.58
N ARG A 266 15.13 10.90 0.54
CA ARG A 266 13.72 10.52 0.70
C ARG A 266 12.74 11.66 0.42
N GLY A 267 13.00 12.84 0.94
CA GLY A 267 12.13 14.02 0.72
C GLY A 267 12.15 14.47 -0.74
N GLU A 268 13.29 14.40 -1.40
CA GLU A 268 13.40 14.69 -2.83
C GLU A 268 12.66 13.63 -3.67
N LEU A 269 12.75 12.35 -3.29
CA LEU A 269 12.02 11.27 -3.96
C LEU A 269 10.50 11.42 -3.78
N PHE A 270 10.04 11.90 -2.61
CA PHE A 270 8.63 12.26 -2.42
C PHE A 270 8.17 13.29 -3.45
N TYR A 271 8.93 14.36 -3.61
CA TYR A 271 8.65 15.37 -4.63
C TYR A 271 8.67 14.77 -6.03
N TYR A 272 9.76 14.10 -6.40
CA TYR A 272 9.95 13.56 -7.74
C TYR A 272 8.81 12.63 -8.16
N MET A 273 8.41 11.69 -7.31
CA MET A 273 7.33 10.76 -7.63
C MET A 273 6.01 11.49 -7.90
N HIS A 274 5.61 12.41 -7.02
CA HIS A 274 4.37 13.15 -7.18
C HIS A 274 4.40 14.09 -8.39
N GLN A 275 5.56 14.72 -8.67
CA GLN A 275 5.75 15.50 -9.88
C GLN A 275 5.54 14.65 -11.14
N GLN A 276 6.12 13.44 -11.19
CA GLN A 276 5.92 12.53 -12.33
C GLN A 276 4.45 12.13 -12.52
N VAL A 277 3.74 11.88 -11.42
CA VAL A 277 2.30 11.60 -11.46
C VAL A 277 1.52 12.79 -12.02
N ILE A 278 1.82 14.01 -11.57
CA ILE A 278 1.16 15.23 -12.07
C ILE A 278 1.52 15.48 -13.54
N ALA A 279 2.78 15.32 -13.92
CA ALA A 279 3.20 15.45 -15.32
C ALA A 279 2.44 14.47 -16.22
N ARG A 280 2.36 13.20 -15.82
CA ARG A 280 1.61 12.18 -16.55
C ARG A 280 0.12 12.53 -16.62
N TYR A 281 -0.49 12.95 -15.53
CA TYR A 281 -1.90 13.37 -15.52
C TYR A 281 -2.15 14.54 -16.47
N ASN A 282 -1.25 15.52 -16.51
CA ASN A 282 -1.33 16.64 -17.44
C ASN A 282 -1.21 16.21 -18.91
N PHE A 283 -0.39 15.19 -19.22
CA PHE A 283 -0.35 14.62 -20.57
C PHE A 283 -1.68 13.97 -20.94
N GLU A 284 -2.31 13.23 -20.02
CA GLU A 284 -3.64 12.65 -20.24
C GLU A 284 -4.70 13.76 -20.42
N ARG A 285 -4.63 14.85 -19.64
CA ARG A 285 -5.51 16.03 -19.81
C ARG A 285 -5.37 16.64 -21.20
N LEU A 286 -4.15 16.91 -21.63
CA LEU A 286 -3.89 17.47 -22.95
C LEU A 286 -4.36 16.54 -24.08
N SER A 287 -4.17 15.22 -23.93
CA SER A 287 -4.66 14.21 -24.87
C SER A 287 -6.19 14.23 -24.98
N ASN A 288 -6.89 14.61 -23.94
CA ASN A 288 -8.34 14.78 -23.88
C ASN A 288 -8.78 16.24 -24.11
N ARG A 289 -7.90 17.11 -24.61
CA ARG A 289 -8.14 18.56 -24.88
C ARG A 289 -8.56 19.37 -23.64
N LEU A 290 -8.09 18.95 -22.46
CA LEU A 290 -8.30 19.67 -21.22
C LEU A 290 -7.05 20.51 -20.88
N PRO A 291 -7.19 21.65 -20.19
CA PRO A 291 -6.06 22.42 -19.68
C PRO A 291 -5.30 21.65 -18.61
N PHE A 292 -4.12 22.12 -18.23
CA PHE A 292 -3.39 21.58 -17.08
C PHE A 292 -4.27 21.60 -15.83
N VAL A 293 -3.98 20.69 -14.89
CA VAL A 293 -4.70 20.65 -13.61
C VAL A 293 -4.45 21.94 -12.84
N GLU A 294 -5.53 22.54 -12.35
CA GLU A 294 -5.48 23.72 -11.50
C GLU A 294 -5.14 23.32 -10.06
N PRO A 295 -4.08 23.91 -9.46
CA PRO A 295 -3.72 23.62 -8.08
C PRO A 295 -4.74 24.21 -7.08
N PHE A 296 -4.72 23.72 -5.84
CA PHE A 296 -5.42 24.36 -4.72
C PHE A 296 -4.65 25.60 -4.23
N ASP A 297 -4.65 26.66 -5.01
CA ASP A 297 -3.96 27.92 -4.63
C ASP A 297 -4.72 28.66 -3.55
N ASP A 298 -6.04 28.74 -3.64
CA ASP A 298 -6.92 29.31 -2.62
C ASP A 298 -7.86 28.22 -2.05
N LEU A 299 -7.60 27.85 -0.80
CA LEU A 299 -8.39 26.84 -0.09
C LEU A 299 -9.80 27.32 0.31
N LYS A 300 -10.15 28.59 0.05
CA LYS A 300 -11.48 29.14 0.29
C LYS A 300 -12.41 28.99 -0.91
N ASN A 301 -11.85 28.73 -2.08
CA ASN A 301 -12.66 28.53 -3.28
C ASN A 301 -13.36 27.17 -3.25
N PRO A 302 -14.59 27.08 -3.80
CA PRO A 302 -15.27 25.81 -3.97
C PRO A 302 -14.47 24.85 -4.86
N ILE A 303 -14.48 23.57 -4.49
CA ILE A 303 -13.90 22.51 -5.31
C ILE A 303 -14.90 22.21 -6.44
N ALA A 304 -14.57 22.63 -7.66
CA ALA A 304 -15.48 22.55 -8.80
C ALA A 304 -15.95 21.13 -9.09
N ASP A 305 -15.04 20.16 -8.93
CA ASP A 305 -15.31 18.75 -9.28
C ASP A 305 -15.87 18.00 -8.07
N GLY A 306 -16.92 17.21 -8.28
CA GLY A 306 -17.38 16.20 -7.33
C GLY A 306 -16.77 14.84 -7.63
N TYR A 307 -16.82 13.92 -6.66
CA TYR A 307 -16.39 12.53 -6.88
C TYR A 307 -17.15 11.53 -6.02
N TYR A 308 -17.64 10.47 -6.66
CA TYR A 308 -18.36 9.36 -6.04
C TYR A 308 -17.76 8.04 -6.58
N SER A 309 -17.00 7.35 -5.76
CA SER A 309 -16.20 6.20 -6.20
C SER A 309 -16.98 4.95 -6.58
N LYS A 310 -18.19 4.79 -6.03
CA LYS A 310 -18.99 3.54 -6.12
C LYS A 310 -18.27 2.33 -5.54
N LEU A 311 -17.28 2.56 -4.67
CA LEU A 311 -16.51 1.54 -3.96
C LEU A 311 -17.00 1.36 -2.53
N ASN A 312 -16.77 0.18 -1.98
CA ASN A 312 -16.92 -0.08 -0.55
C ASN A 312 -15.55 -0.16 0.13
N GLN A 313 -15.52 0.14 1.42
CA GLN A 313 -14.31 0.14 2.22
C GLN A 313 -13.83 -1.29 2.46
N GLY A 314 -12.61 -1.60 2.04
CA GLY A 314 -11.92 -2.86 2.33
C GLY A 314 -12.72 -4.10 1.92
N LEU A 315 -13.19 -4.84 2.90
CA LEU A 315 -14.09 -6.00 2.75
C LEU A 315 -15.49 -5.70 3.30
N GLY A 316 -15.71 -4.48 3.80
CA GLY A 316 -16.97 -4.10 4.42
C GLY A 316 -18.07 -3.70 3.45
N SER A 317 -19.28 -3.62 3.96
CA SER A 317 -20.45 -3.12 3.22
C SER A 317 -20.57 -1.58 3.24
N LYS A 318 -19.69 -0.89 3.99
CA LYS A 318 -19.75 0.57 4.09
C LYS A 318 -19.21 1.22 2.82
N PRO A 319 -19.97 2.11 2.15
CA PRO A 319 -19.45 2.83 0.98
C PRO A 319 -18.40 3.87 1.40
N TRP A 320 -17.47 4.18 0.51
CA TRP A 320 -16.68 5.39 0.63
C TRP A 320 -17.59 6.60 0.45
N ALA A 321 -17.47 7.58 1.35
CA ALA A 321 -18.27 8.80 1.24
C ALA A 321 -17.93 9.57 -0.04
N GLY A 322 -18.95 10.09 -0.69
CA GLY A 322 -18.82 10.92 -1.87
C GLY A 322 -18.49 12.37 -1.52
N ARG A 323 -17.73 13.04 -2.37
CA ARG A 323 -17.48 14.47 -2.26
C ARG A 323 -18.34 15.22 -3.27
N PRO A 324 -19.33 16.02 -2.80
CA PRO A 324 -20.18 16.82 -3.69
C PRO A 324 -19.39 17.86 -4.51
N LYS A 325 -19.92 18.20 -5.68
CA LYS A 325 -19.43 19.30 -6.50
C LYS A 325 -19.63 20.63 -5.78
N ASN A 326 -18.69 21.56 -5.99
CA ASN A 326 -18.69 22.91 -5.39
C ASN A 326 -18.62 22.92 -3.84
N LEU A 327 -18.07 21.88 -3.25
CA LEU A 327 -17.83 21.83 -1.81
C LEU A 327 -16.68 22.76 -1.44
N GLN A 328 -16.82 23.48 -0.34
CA GLN A 328 -15.77 24.32 0.23
C GLN A 328 -15.13 23.64 1.44
N PHE A 329 -13.82 23.79 1.61
CA PHE A 329 -13.16 23.35 2.82
C PHE A 329 -13.68 24.13 4.04
N GLN A 330 -14.00 23.39 5.09
CA GLN A 330 -14.40 23.90 6.39
C GLN A 330 -13.40 23.46 7.45
N ASN A 331 -13.43 24.09 8.61
CA ASN A 331 -12.60 23.69 9.75
C ASN A 331 -12.97 22.26 10.18
N LEU A 332 -11.97 21.42 10.40
CA LEU A 332 -12.17 20.06 10.91
C LEU A 332 -12.32 20.12 12.45
N ASN A 333 -13.41 19.57 12.93
CA ASN A 333 -13.67 19.34 14.35
C ASN A 333 -14.24 17.93 14.55
N ARG A 334 -13.49 16.94 14.14
CA ARG A 334 -13.89 15.54 14.13
C ARG A 334 -12.72 14.64 14.47
N TYR A 335 -12.97 13.50 15.11
CA TYR A 335 -11.94 12.62 15.62
C TYR A 335 -10.98 13.37 16.55
N GLU A 336 -9.68 13.23 16.38
CA GLU A 336 -8.66 13.98 17.12
C GLU A 336 -8.35 15.37 16.52
N PHE A 337 -9.01 15.75 15.41
CA PHE A 337 -8.71 17.00 14.71
C PHE A 337 -9.48 18.18 15.28
N LYS A 338 -8.73 19.25 15.53
CA LYS A 338 -9.21 20.61 15.75
C LYS A 338 -8.34 21.56 14.93
N ILE A 339 -8.51 21.49 13.60
CA ILE A 339 -7.65 22.17 12.63
C ILE A 339 -8.51 23.04 11.75
N SER A 340 -8.12 24.29 11.60
CA SER A 340 -8.81 25.24 10.73
C SER A 340 -8.17 25.29 9.34
N VAL A 341 -8.94 25.75 8.35
CA VAL A 341 -8.41 26.09 7.02
C VAL A 341 -7.28 27.11 7.13
N GLN A 342 -7.35 28.02 8.12
CA GLN A 342 -6.29 29.02 8.38
C GLN A 342 -4.98 28.35 8.86
N ASP A 343 -5.04 27.20 9.52
CA ASP A 343 -3.82 26.48 9.90
C ASP A 343 -3.10 25.92 8.68
N LEU A 344 -3.83 25.36 7.70
CA LEU A 344 -3.26 24.92 6.43
C LEU A 344 -2.60 26.06 5.67
N LEU A 345 -3.29 27.22 5.56
CA LEU A 345 -2.73 28.41 4.91
C LEU A 345 -1.50 28.93 5.65
N ARG A 346 -1.51 28.92 6.98
CA ARG A 346 -0.37 29.33 7.81
C ARG A 346 0.83 28.41 7.58
N TRP A 347 0.63 27.09 7.50
CA TRP A 347 1.71 26.14 7.21
C TRP A 347 2.27 26.34 5.81
N LYS A 348 1.41 26.45 4.79
CA LYS A 348 1.82 26.78 3.41
C LYS A 348 2.67 28.05 3.38
N ASN A 349 2.21 29.14 4.01
CA ASN A 349 2.91 30.42 4.02
C ASN A 349 4.27 30.32 4.73
N ARG A 350 4.36 29.62 5.87
CA ARG A 350 5.64 29.41 6.58
C ARG A 350 6.67 28.65 5.74
N ILE A 351 6.22 27.69 4.93
CA ILE A 351 7.09 26.97 4.01
C ILE A 351 7.56 27.91 2.90
N LEU A 352 6.66 28.70 2.31
CA LEU A 352 7.01 29.69 1.29
C LEU A 352 7.94 30.79 1.84
N ASP A 353 7.69 31.28 3.06
CA ASP A 353 8.57 32.23 3.73
C ASP A 353 9.99 31.67 3.94
N ALA A 354 10.09 30.37 4.32
CA ALA A 354 11.39 29.71 4.44
C ALA A 354 12.13 29.60 3.09
N ILE A 355 11.41 29.36 2.01
CA ILE A 355 11.95 29.34 0.66
C ILE A 355 12.48 30.73 0.28
N ILE A 356 11.70 31.80 0.50
CA ILE A 356 12.10 33.18 0.20
C ILE A 356 13.32 33.58 1.02
N GLN A 357 13.38 33.17 2.30
CA GLN A 357 14.53 33.46 3.17
C GLN A 357 15.76 32.60 2.88
N GLY A 358 15.62 31.54 2.07
CA GLY A 358 16.70 30.58 1.77
C GLY A 358 17.10 29.72 2.97
N LYS A 359 16.28 29.62 4.02
CA LYS A 359 16.61 28.88 5.23
C LYS A 359 15.39 28.39 5.99
N VAL A 360 15.55 27.28 6.70
CA VAL A 360 14.53 26.69 7.58
C VAL A 360 14.96 26.73 9.03
N ARG A 361 13.98 26.90 9.94
CA ARG A 361 14.17 26.89 11.38
C ARG A 361 13.94 25.50 11.95
N LYS A 362 14.94 24.95 12.65
CA LYS A 362 14.80 23.69 13.39
C LYS A 362 13.98 23.86 14.68
N ALA A 363 13.63 22.73 15.29
CA ALA A 363 12.90 22.71 16.55
C ALA A 363 13.68 23.34 17.74
N ASP A 364 15.00 23.35 17.68
CA ASP A 364 15.91 24.00 18.65
C ASP A 364 16.18 25.49 18.34
N ASN A 365 15.45 26.07 17.37
CA ASN A 365 15.61 27.43 16.85
C ASN A 365 16.90 27.70 16.07
N THR A 366 17.74 26.70 15.80
CA THR A 366 18.84 26.86 14.85
C THR A 366 18.32 26.85 13.41
N GLU A 367 19.11 27.38 12.49
CA GLU A 367 18.72 27.48 11.08
C GLU A 367 19.54 26.53 10.20
N ILE A 368 18.93 26.04 9.12
CA ILE A 368 19.59 25.29 8.07
C ILE A 368 19.35 26.03 6.76
N GLU A 369 20.40 26.24 5.97
CA GLU A 369 20.33 26.81 4.65
C GLU A 369 19.64 25.84 3.66
N LEU A 370 18.76 26.37 2.84
CA LEU A 370 18.16 25.68 1.70
C LEU A 370 19.04 25.92 0.47
N ASN A 371 19.95 25.03 0.20
CA ASN A 371 20.85 25.10 -0.94
C ASN A 371 20.48 24.09 -2.05
N ALA A 372 21.15 24.18 -3.20
CA ALA A 372 20.90 23.32 -4.36
C ALA A 372 21.07 21.81 -4.07
N ASN A 373 21.92 21.42 -3.11
CA ASN A 373 22.24 20.02 -2.86
C ASN A 373 21.25 19.33 -1.90
N THR A 374 20.72 20.07 -0.93
CA THR A 374 19.92 19.48 0.16
C THR A 374 18.52 20.07 0.31
N GLY A 375 18.28 21.24 -0.28
CA GLY A 375 17.07 22.01 -0.07
C GLY A 375 15.79 21.24 -0.46
N ILE A 376 15.78 20.59 -1.61
CA ILE A 376 14.63 19.77 -2.08
C ILE A 376 14.33 18.65 -1.08
N ASN A 377 15.37 17.94 -0.59
CA ASN A 377 15.18 16.87 0.38
C ASN A 377 14.60 17.38 1.72
N ILE A 378 15.10 18.50 2.21
CA ILE A 378 14.59 19.15 3.43
C ILE A 378 13.12 19.55 3.25
N LEU A 379 12.82 20.26 2.16
CA LEU A 379 11.45 20.70 1.84
C LEU A 379 10.49 19.52 1.67
N GLY A 380 10.93 18.44 1.00
CA GLY A 380 10.11 17.26 0.82
C GLY A 380 9.68 16.63 2.14
N ASN A 381 10.62 16.49 3.07
CA ASN A 381 10.31 16.00 4.41
C ASN A 381 9.40 16.94 5.21
N MET A 382 9.49 18.24 4.97
CA MET A 382 8.63 19.25 5.62
C MET A 382 7.21 19.25 5.04
N VAL A 383 7.07 19.26 3.72
CA VAL A 383 5.77 19.32 3.02
C VAL A 383 4.96 18.06 3.28
N GLU A 384 5.58 16.88 3.18
CA GLU A 384 4.94 15.60 3.52
C GLU A 384 4.72 15.43 5.04
N SER A 385 5.44 16.22 5.84
CA SER A 385 5.43 16.09 7.29
C SER A 385 5.88 14.73 7.79
N SER A 386 6.92 14.17 7.16
CA SER A 386 7.55 12.95 7.64
C SER A 386 8.17 13.16 9.03
N VAL A 387 8.54 12.07 9.70
CA VAL A 387 9.27 12.15 10.99
C VAL A 387 10.64 12.83 10.88
N LEU A 388 11.16 12.99 9.64
CA LEU A 388 12.40 13.72 9.36
C LEU A 388 12.18 15.21 9.13
N SER A 389 10.95 15.72 9.26
CA SER A 389 10.67 17.15 9.19
C SER A 389 11.43 17.91 10.27
N VAL A 390 12.16 18.94 9.87
CA VAL A 390 13.07 19.72 10.75
C VAL A 390 12.34 20.39 11.91
N ASN A 391 11.07 20.75 11.74
CA ASN A 391 10.23 21.35 12.78
C ASN A 391 8.74 21.16 12.47
N LYS A 392 8.24 19.96 12.72
CA LYS A 392 6.82 19.61 12.46
C LYS A 392 5.83 20.52 13.21
N LYS A 393 6.17 20.99 14.43
CA LYS A 393 5.28 21.88 15.18
C LYS A 393 5.13 23.27 14.54
N PHE A 394 6.16 23.75 13.88
CA PHE A 394 6.16 25.05 13.24
C PHE A 394 5.63 25.00 11.80
N TYR A 395 6.14 24.07 10.97
CA TYR A 395 5.76 23.97 9.56
C TYR A 395 4.47 23.17 9.34
N GLY A 396 4.02 22.42 10.35
CA GLY A 396 2.77 21.68 10.34
C GLY A 396 2.80 20.40 9.54
N ASP A 397 1.63 19.96 9.10
CA ASP A 397 1.39 18.72 8.36
C ASP A 397 0.54 19.05 7.12
N LEU A 398 1.13 19.76 6.15
CA LEU A 398 0.37 20.31 5.03
C LEU A 398 -0.19 19.21 4.13
N HIS A 399 0.67 18.34 3.60
CA HIS A 399 0.28 17.33 2.62
C HIS A 399 -0.72 16.32 3.21
N ASN A 400 -0.39 15.70 4.35
CA ASN A 400 -1.27 14.67 4.94
C ASN A 400 -2.61 15.27 5.36
N MET A 401 -2.61 16.51 5.91
CA MET A 401 -3.85 17.17 6.26
C MET A 401 -4.68 17.59 5.06
N MET A 402 -4.09 17.87 3.91
CA MET A 402 -4.87 18.09 2.69
C MET A 402 -5.60 16.81 2.25
N HIS A 403 -4.99 15.63 2.43
CA HIS A 403 -5.70 14.35 2.25
C HIS A 403 -6.89 14.23 3.21
N VAL A 404 -6.67 14.47 4.50
CA VAL A 404 -7.72 14.38 5.54
C VAL A 404 -8.83 15.40 5.31
N PHE A 405 -8.49 16.68 5.05
CA PHE A 405 -9.48 17.73 4.77
C PHE A 405 -10.34 17.40 3.56
N THR A 406 -9.74 16.87 2.49
CA THR A 406 -10.49 16.48 1.31
C THR A 406 -11.37 15.25 1.60
N ALA A 407 -10.85 14.27 2.32
CA ALA A 407 -11.57 13.06 2.68
C ALA A 407 -12.75 13.30 3.64
N LEU A 408 -12.69 14.35 4.47
CA LEU A 408 -13.73 14.67 5.45
C LEU A 408 -14.54 15.93 5.08
N SER A 409 -14.31 16.51 3.90
CA SER A 409 -14.92 17.79 3.51
C SER A 409 -16.45 17.76 3.46
N HIS A 410 -17.06 16.59 3.24
CA HIS A 410 -18.51 16.39 3.21
C HIS A 410 -19.16 16.37 4.61
N ASP A 411 -18.39 15.98 5.65
CA ASP A 411 -18.86 15.92 7.04
C ASP A 411 -17.74 16.33 8.03
N PRO A 412 -17.30 17.61 8.01
CA PRO A 412 -16.10 18.06 8.70
C PRO A 412 -16.21 18.09 10.24
N ASP A 413 -17.42 18.07 10.78
CA ASP A 413 -17.70 18.07 12.22
C ASP A 413 -18.36 16.75 12.70
N GLY A 414 -18.54 15.78 11.82
CA GLY A 414 -19.08 14.47 12.15
C GLY A 414 -20.58 14.45 12.45
N ARG A 415 -21.31 15.52 12.11
CA ARG A 415 -22.74 15.63 12.43
C ARG A 415 -23.63 14.61 11.68
N PHE A 416 -23.17 14.13 10.54
CA PHE A 416 -23.88 13.14 9.73
C PHE A 416 -23.33 11.73 9.96
N ASN A 417 -22.24 11.60 10.72
CA ASN A 417 -21.57 10.34 11.01
C ASN A 417 -21.18 9.54 9.75
N GLU A 418 -20.85 10.24 8.67
CA GLU A 418 -20.34 9.62 7.45
C GLU A 418 -18.85 9.30 7.57
N ASP A 419 -18.42 8.21 6.95
CA ASP A 419 -17.01 7.83 6.94
C ASP A 419 -16.18 8.75 6.01
N MET A 420 -14.87 8.50 5.94
CA MET A 420 -13.96 9.23 5.04
C MET A 420 -14.28 8.94 3.57
N GLY A 421 -14.07 9.93 2.71
CA GLY A 421 -13.97 9.74 1.27
C GLY A 421 -12.63 9.11 0.87
N VAL A 422 -12.52 8.72 -0.40
CA VAL A 422 -11.37 7.98 -0.97
C VAL A 422 -10.01 8.64 -0.80
N MET A 423 -9.96 9.96 -0.60
CA MET A 423 -8.73 10.71 -0.32
C MET A 423 -8.07 10.33 1.02
N GLY A 424 -8.82 9.66 1.91
CA GLY A 424 -8.32 9.19 3.20
C GLY A 424 -7.52 7.89 3.18
N GLU A 425 -7.37 7.23 2.03
CA GLU A 425 -6.63 5.97 1.90
C GLU A 425 -5.70 5.99 0.69
N THR A 426 -4.46 5.58 0.89
CA THR A 426 -3.43 5.64 -0.16
C THR A 426 -3.72 4.75 -1.37
N SER A 427 -4.49 3.68 -1.21
CA SER A 427 -4.89 2.77 -2.30
C SER A 427 -6.08 3.28 -3.11
N THR A 428 -6.72 4.37 -2.71
CA THR A 428 -7.91 4.92 -3.38
C THR A 428 -7.82 6.41 -3.67
N ALA A 429 -6.87 7.12 -3.07
CA ALA A 429 -6.78 8.58 -3.13
C ALA A 429 -6.62 9.13 -4.56
N MET A 430 -5.86 8.44 -5.42
CA MET A 430 -5.63 8.87 -6.81
C MET A 430 -6.90 8.84 -7.68
N ARG A 431 -7.97 8.23 -7.20
CA ARG A 431 -9.25 8.19 -7.92
C ARG A 431 -9.96 9.55 -7.94
N ASP A 432 -9.81 10.33 -6.85
CA ASP A 432 -10.44 11.65 -6.75
C ASP A 432 -9.67 12.71 -7.54
N PRO A 433 -10.28 13.51 -8.42
CA PRO A 433 -9.63 14.65 -9.09
C PRO A 433 -8.92 15.60 -8.14
N ALA A 434 -9.41 15.74 -6.90
CA ALA A 434 -8.80 16.58 -5.89
C ALA A 434 -7.37 16.14 -5.51
N PHE A 435 -7.03 14.86 -5.64
CA PHE A 435 -5.66 14.37 -5.47
C PHE A 435 -4.66 15.16 -6.32
N TYR A 436 -4.98 15.33 -7.59
CA TYR A 436 -4.09 16.01 -8.53
C TYR A 436 -4.02 17.52 -8.26
N LYS A 437 -5.10 18.14 -7.77
CA LYS A 437 -5.09 19.55 -7.36
C LYS A 437 -4.23 19.78 -6.11
N VAL A 438 -4.27 18.87 -5.13
CA VAL A 438 -3.38 18.88 -3.95
C VAL A 438 -1.92 18.78 -4.39
N HIS A 439 -1.61 17.82 -5.25
CA HIS A 439 -0.23 17.57 -5.66
C HIS A 439 0.31 18.60 -6.65
N ALA A 440 -0.56 19.26 -7.44
CA ALA A 440 -0.16 20.43 -8.21
C ALA A 440 0.19 21.63 -7.30
N MET A 441 -0.54 21.84 -6.20
CA MET A 441 -0.17 22.83 -5.18
C MET A 441 1.19 22.48 -4.54
N VAL A 442 1.42 21.21 -4.23
CA VAL A 442 2.71 20.74 -3.71
C VAL A 442 3.84 20.99 -4.71
N ASP A 443 3.63 20.67 -6.00
CA ASP A 443 4.59 20.92 -7.06
C ASP A 443 4.94 22.41 -7.18
N ASN A 444 3.95 23.31 -7.07
CA ASN A 444 4.17 24.75 -7.08
C ASN A 444 5.08 25.22 -5.92
N ILE A 445 4.97 24.63 -4.74
CA ILE A 445 5.86 24.94 -3.62
C ILE A 445 7.31 24.59 -3.96
N PHE A 446 7.54 23.42 -4.55
CA PHE A 446 8.91 23.02 -4.95
C PHE A 446 9.42 23.84 -6.14
N ASN A 447 8.56 24.20 -7.08
CA ASN A 447 8.92 25.08 -8.19
C ASN A 447 9.37 26.46 -7.68
N SER A 448 8.64 27.02 -6.69
CA SER A 448 9.05 28.26 -6.03
C SER A 448 10.45 28.18 -5.43
N PHE A 449 10.84 27.04 -4.88
CA PHE A 449 12.22 26.86 -4.40
C PHE A 449 13.22 26.74 -5.55
N LYS A 450 12.93 25.96 -6.58
CA LYS A 450 13.83 25.81 -7.74
C LYS A 450 14.10 27.14 -8.44
N GLU A 451 13.10 28.03 -8.48
CA GLU A 451 13.23 29.37 -9.03
C GLU A 451 14.18 30.28 -8.23
N THR A 452 14.46 29.97 -6.96
CA THR A 452 15.47 30.69 -6.16
C THR A 452 16.89 30.26 -6.46
N LEU A 453 17.07 29.11 -7.10
CA LEU A 453 18.39 28.55 -7.42
C LEU A 453 18.90 29.08 -8.76
N PRO A 454 20.23 29.24 -8.92
CA PRO A 454 20.80 29.53 -10.23
C PRO A 454 20.40 28.45 -11.24
N PRO A 455 19.96 28.82 -12.45
CA PRO A 455 19.71 27.85 -13.50
C PRO A 455 21.00 27.12 -13.88
N TYR A 456 20.87 25.83 -14.16
CA TYR A 456 21.99 25.06 -14.66
C TYR A 456 22.52 25.65 -15.97
N THR A 457 23.84 25.76 -16.06
CA THR A 457 24.50 26.13 -17.29
C THR A 457 24.56 24.95 -18.27
N VAL A 458 24.72 25.26 -19.57
CA VAL A 458 24.85 24.20 -20.59
C VAL A 458 26.01 23.24 -20.28
N PRO A 459 27.20 23.68 -19.84
CA PRO A 459 28.27 22.76 -19.41
C PRO A 459 27.92 21.84 -18.27
N GLU A 460 27.11 22.29 -17.27
CA GLU A 460 26.67 21.47 -16.16
C GLU A 460 25.63 20.39 -16.54
N LEU A 461 24.82 20.69 -17.58
CA LEU A 461 23.84 19.76 -18.12
C LEU A 461 24.43 18.77 -19.12
N ASN A 462 25.59 19.11 -19.71
CA ASN A 462 26.26 18.28 -20.68
C ASN A 462 27.38 17.45 -20.02
N PHE A 463 27.58 16.26 -20.53
CA PHE A 463 28.75 15.45 -20.21
C PHE A 463 29.79 15.68 -21.32
N PRO A 464 30.86 16.47 -21.11
CA PRO A 464 31.69 17.02 -22.19
C PRO A 464 32.36 15.99 -23.10
N ALA A 465 32.57 14.77 -22.58
CA ALA A 465 33.21 13.68 -23.33
C ALA A 465 32.21 12.81 -24.11
N VAL A 466 30.91 13.01 -23.95
CA VAL A 466 29.89 12.16 -24.59
C VAL A 466 28.89 13.02 -25.31
N GLU A 467 28.77 12.79 -26.60
CA GLU A 467 27.75 13.42 -27.46
C GLU A 467 26.70 12.38 -27.83
N VAL A 468 25.45 12.63 -27.49
CA VAL A 468 24.33 11.81 -27.95
C VAL A 468 23.94 12.30 -29.35
N THR A 469 24.24 11.48 -30.36
CA THR A 469 24.02 11.82 -31.76
C THR A 469 22.63 11.47 -32.27
N SER A 470 21.98 10.50 -31.68
CA SER A 470 20.58 10.17 -31.96
C SER A 470 19.93 9.41 -30.84
N ILE A 471 18.62 9.64 -30.66
CA ILE A 471 17.74 8.84 -29.83
C ILE A 471 16.56 8.45 -30.71
N SER A 472 16.23 7.17 -30.74
CA SER A 472 15.02 6.68 -31.41
C SER A 472 14.33 5.64 -30.55
N LEU A 473 13.02 5.62 -30.63
CA LEU A 473 12.18 4.58 -30.05
C LEU A 473 11.76 3.64 -31.19
N GLN A 474 11.90 2.35 -30.95
CA GLN A 474 11.44 1.29 -31.84
C GLN A 474 10.54 0.32 -31.06
N SER A 475 9.39 0.03 -31.64
CA SER A 475 8.43 -0.96 -31.13
C SER A 475 8.45 -2.19 -32.03
N ASP A 476 8.29 -3.37 -31.43
CA ASP A 476 8.24 -4.64 -32.17
C ASP A 476 6.97 -4.78 -33.05
N GLN A 477 5.98 -3.91 -32.83
CA GLN A 477 4.69 -3.96 -33.54
C GLN A 477 4.49 -2.77 -34.49
N SER A 478 5.47 -1.89 -34.66
CA SER A 478 5.37 -0.73 -35.54
C SER A 478 6.64 -0.53 -36.34
N ASP A 479 6.52 -0.45 -37.66
CA ASP A 479 7.61 -0.09 -38.57
C ASP A 479 7.93 1.43 -38.53
N VAL A 480 7.13 2.20 -37.78
CA VAL A 480 7.31 3.64 -37.64
C VAL A 480 8.18 3.96 -36.45
N LEU A 481 9.35 4.54 -36.68
CA LEU A 481 10.24 5.04 -35.63
C LEU A 481 9.57 6.13 -34.78
N ASN A 482 9.90 6.16 -33.51
CA ASN A 482 9.42 7.16 -32.54
C ASN A 482 7.89 7.13 -32.32
N LYS A 483 7.24 6.01 -32.63
CA LYS A 483 5.84 5.80 -32.34
C LYS A 483 5.71 4.68 -31.30
N LEU A 484 5.11 4.99 -30.17
CA LEU A 484 4.72 4.02 -29.15
C LEU A 484 3.21 3.81 -29.24
N GLU A 485 2.80 2.57 -29.48
CA GLU A 485 1.39 2.21 -29.53
C GLU A 485 0.91 1.76 -28.15
N THR A 486 -0.28 2.19 -27.80
CA THR A 486 -0.98 1.80 -26.58
C THR A 486 -2.26 1.05 -26.94
N HIS A 487 -2.67 0.15 -26.06
CA HIS A 487 -3.88 -0.66 -26.22
C HIS A 487 -4.52 -0.94 -24.86
N TRP A 488 -5.78 -1.33 -24.89
CA TRP A 488 -6.45 -1.84 -23.70
C TRP A 488 -6.15 -3.32 -23.52
N GLU A 489 -5.72 -3.69 -22.31
CA GLU A 489 -5.46 -5.07 -21.91
C GLU A 489 -6.37 -5.46 -20.77
N LYS A 490 -6.89 -6.70 -20.81
CA LYS A 490 -7.65 -7.27 -19.70
C LYS A 490 -6.71 -7.82 -18.63
N PHE A 491 -6.88 -7.35 -17.41
CA PHE A 491 -6.19 -7.86 -16.24
C PHE A 491 -7.16 -8.60 -15.32
N THR A 492 -6.76 -9.77 -14.84
CA THR A 492 -7.58 -10.62 -13.98
C THR A 492 -7.22 -10.43 -12.51
N ILE A 493 -8.20 -10.11 -11.69
CA ILE A 493 -8.10 -10.05 -10.24
C ILE A 493 -8.85 -11.25 -9.68
N SER A 494 -8.14 -12.13 -8.96
CA SER A 494 -8.75 -13.25 -8.26
C SER A 494 -9.48 -12.74 -7.02
N LEU A 495 -10.74 -13.10 -6.88
CA LEU A 495 -11.56 -12.82 -5.70
C LEU A 495 -11.58 -14.00 -4.71
N ASN A 496 -10.88 -15.08 -5.05
CA ASN A 496 -10.84 -16.26 -4.20
C ASN A 496 -10.36 -15.92 -2.80
N ARG A 497 -11.15 -16.26 -1.80
CA ARG A 497 -10.85 -16.05 -0.39
C ARG A 497 -10.62 -14.59 0.01
N SER A 498 -11.00 -13.65 -0.85
CA SER A 498 -10.95 -12.21 -0.54
C SER A 498 -12.30 -11.69 -0.08
N LEU A 499 -13.37 -12.35 -0.51
CA LEU A 499 -14.75 -12.12 -0.10
C LEU A 499 -15.31 -13.41 0.47
N ASP A 500 -16.15 -13.30 1.50
CA ASP A 500 -16.92 -14.45 1.98
C ASP A 500 -18.11 -14.67 1.05
N PHE A 501 -17.94 -15.62 0.14
CA PHE A 501 -19.04 -16.08 -0.71
C PHE A 501 -19.83 -17.14 0.04
N LEU A 502 -20.89 -16.71 0.72
CA LEU A 502 -21.82 -17.61 1.41
C LEU A 502 -22.34 -18.67 0.45
N GLY A 503 -22.24 -19.93 0.81
CA GLY A 503 -22.82 -21.06 0.08
C GLY A 503 -21.84 -21.96 -0.66
N GLU A 504 -20.53 -21.64 -0.68
CA GLU A 504 -19.49 -22.55 -1.19
C GLU A 504 -18.74 -23.22 -0.01
N PRO A 505 -19.22 -24.39 0.46
CA PRO A 505 -18.70 -24.99 1.70
C PRO A 505 -17.25 -25.49 1.56
N ASN A 506 -16.79 -25.73 0.34
CA ASN A 506 -15.43 -26.26 0.10
C ASN A 506 -14.44 -25.20 -0.39
N GLY A 507 -14.91 -24.01 -0.81
CA GLY A 507 -14.09 -22.92 -1.31
C GLY A 507 -13.23 -23.30 -2.54
N ASN A 508 -13.70 -24.27 -3.33
CA ASN A 508 -12.97 -24.78 -4.50
C ASN A 508 -13.28 -24.03 -5.77
N HIS A 509 -14.43 -23.34 -5.80
CA HIS A 509 -14.86 -22.59 -6.97
C HIS A 509 -13.97 -21.36 -7.16
N ILE A 510 -13.47 -21.18 -8.38
CA ILE A 510 -12.61 -20.05 -8.72
C ILE A 510 -13.48 -18.86 -9.13
N VAL A 511 -13.27 -17.72 -8.49
CA VAL A 511 -13.97 -16.47 -8.82
C VAL A 511 -12.95 -15.40 -9.18
N SER A 512 -13.14 -14.76 -10.32
CA SER A 512 -12.25 -13.68 -10.77
C SER A 512 -13.01 -12.59 -11.52
N ILE A 513 -12.46 -11.37 -11.46
CA ILE A 513 -12.92 -10.22 -12.24
C ILE A 513 -11.84 -9.80 -13.21
N LYS A 514 -12.23 -9.53 -14.44
CA LYS A 514 -11.39 -8.91 -15.47
C LYS A 514 -11.69 -7.42 -15.54
N THR A 515 -10.64 -6.61 -15.42
CA THR A 515 -10.70 -5.14 -15.57
C THR A 515 -9.79 -4.69 -16.69
N ASP A 516 -10.14 -3.60 -17.35
CA ASP A 516 -9.32 -3.03 -18.41
C ASP A 516 -8.24 -2.12 -17.81
N ARG A 517 -7.05 -2.15 -18.41
CA ARG A 517 -5.98 -1.20 -18.16
C ARG A 517 -5.36 -0.72 -19.45
N LEU A 518 -4.87 0.51 -19.45
CA LEU A 518 -4.06 1.01 -20.55
C LEU A 518 -2.65 0.40 -20.47
N GLN A 519 -2.22 -0.22 -21.57
CA GLN A 519 -0.91 -0.85 -21.71
C GLN A 519 -0.23 -0.35 -22.99
N HIS A 520 1.06 -0.48 -23.07
CA HIS A 520 1.86 -0.21 -24.26
C HIS A 520 2.49 -1.49 -24.81
N VAL A 521 2.76 -1.52 -26.09
CA VAL A 521 3.53 -2.60 -26.70
C VAL A 521 5.00 -2.54 -26.22
N PRO A 522 5.72 -3.67 -26.18
CA PRO A 522 7.15 -3.67 -25.91
C PRO A 522 7.90 -2.71 -26.85
N PHE A 523 8.85 -1.97 -26.33
CA PHE A 523 9.64 -1.00 -27.09
C PHE A 523 11.07 -0.93 -26.57
N GLN A 524 11.95 -0.38 -27.40
CA GLN A 524 13.35 -0.15 -27.08
C GLN A 524 13.73 1.30 -27.41
N TYR A 525 14.53 1.92 -26.57
CA TYR A 525 15.25 3.13 -26.89
C TYR A 525 16.60 2.77 -27.53
N ASN A 526 16.85 3.23 -28.75
CA ASN A 526 18.13 3.13 -29.41
C ASN A 526 18.85 4.47 -29.24
N ILE A 527 19.86 4.50 -28.38
CA ILE A 527 20.64 5.70 -28.09
C ILE A 527 22.02 5.54 -28.73
N LYS A 528 22.38 6.42 -29.67
CA LYS A 528 23.72 6.47 -30.22
C LYS A 528 24.48 7.59 -29.53
N ALA A 529 25.60 7.23 -28.93
CA ALA A 529 26.49 8.18 -28.29
C ALA A 529 27.90 8.03 -28.86
N VAL A 530 28.60 9.14 -29.01
CA VAL A 530 29.98 9.21 -29.45
C VAL A 530 30.82 9.76 -28.31
N LEU A 531 31.94 9.11 -28.02
CA LEU A 531 32.95 9.62 -27.11
C LEU A 531 33.85 10.57 -27.87
N SER A 532 33.82 11.83 -27.52
CA SER A 532 34.73 12.86 -28.05
C SER A 532 35.80 13.15 -27.02
N PRO A 533 37.07 12.76 -27.21
CA PRO A 533 38.12 13.11 -26.27
C PRO A 533 38.23 14.65 -26.16
N PRO A 534 38.54 15.19 -24.96
CA PRO A 534 38.71 16.63 -24.81
C PRO A 534 39.77 17.15 -25.78
N LYS A 535 39.43 18.25 -26.45
CA LYS A 535 40.39 18.90 -27.39
C LYS A 535 41.65 19.29 -26.61
N GLY A 536 42.73 18.55 -26.77
CA GLY A 536 44.04 18.88 -26.20
C GLY A 536 44.81 17.74 -25.55
N GLU A 537 44.24 16.60 -25.35
CA GLU A 537 44.98 15.40 -24.92
C GLU A 537 45.08 14.46 -26.14
N ASN A 538 46.27 14.37 -26.70
CA ASN A 538 46.60 13.31 -27.67
C ASN A 538 46.56 11.96 -26.96
N PRO A 539 46.07 10.89 -27.62
CA PRO A 539 45.93 9.54 -27.05
C PRO A 539 47.26 8.93 -26.59
#